data_46d51e5aa47161d18419cb0d34495308
#
_entry.id   46d51e5aa47161d18419cb0d34495308
#
_cell.length_a   1.000
_cell.length_b   1.000
_cell.length_c   1.000
_cell.angle_alpha   90.00
_cell.angle_beta   90.00
_cell.angle_gamma   90.00
#
_symmetry.space_group_name_H-M   'P 1'
#
loop_
_entity.id
_entity.type
_entity.pdbx_description
1 polymer ?
#
loop_
_entity_poly.entity_id
_entity_poly.type
_entity_poly.pdbx_seq_one_letter_code
_entity_poly.pdbx_strand_id
1 'polypeptide(L)'
;MLAGLAGAVFLPLDRSLAVPALLTHERLQYVGAPFAGRIVHAPPAAGQPVVAGQVLLVVENLERNHEQARIELELRRNRAEQQALDTRGSEGGYRRWLEEDERRLLAARERAASRLAQLVVTASAPGEVVERAADFQPGDTVAADQVLATVRQSARLRVHAYVQDRAGARLDARAVVTARLHAWDRDLPMLEVPVVDARLTPLDRLAAHALYDRYGGPMVAVAERPGQGASPPAVASGLAGPPLRPRDAHQDFSFSVDLPALAARIPEAAPAWVELRLEPVSLARRFLDFTVRELSR
;
A
#
# COMPACT_ATOMS: atom_id res chain seq x y z
N MET A 1 47.00 -12.68 -34.61
CA MET A 1 46.80 -12.05 -33.28
C MET A 1 45.80 -10.90 -33.31
N LEU A 2 45.75 -10.02 -34.30
CA LEU A 2 44.79 -8.90 -34.37
C LEU A 2 43.31 -9.32 -34.51
N ALA A 3 43.00 -10.43 -35.21
CA ALA A 3 41.62 -10.92 -35.37
C ALA A 3 41.00 -11.47 -34.07
N GLY A 4 41.81 -12.03 -33.16
CA GLY A 4 41.33 -12.49 -31.86
C GLY A 4 40.98 -11.34 -30.90
N LEU A 5 41.70 -10.22 -30.99
CA LEU A 5 41.43 -9.04 -30.18
C LEU A 5 40.13 -8.31 -30.63
N ALA A 6 39.88 -8.28 -31.94
CA ALA A 6 38.65 -7.73 -32.50
C ALA A 6 37.43 -8.56 -32.10
N GLY A 7 37.52 -9.88 -32.01
CA GLY A 7 36.45 -10.75 -31.57
C GLY A 7 36.11 -10.55 -30.07
N ALA A 8 37.11 -10.32 -29.23
CA ALA A 8 36.90 -10.10 -27.77
C ALA A 8 36.13 -8.80 -27.48
N VAL A 9 36.24 -7.78 -28.34
CA VAL A 9 35.55 -6.49 -28.19
C VAL A 9 34.03 -6.62 -28.41
N PHE A 10 33.61 -7.64 -29.18
CA PHE A 10 32.18 -7.90 -29.45
C PHE A 10 31.58 -8.96 -28.54
N LEU A 11 32.34 -9.56 -27.61
CA LEU A 11 31.79 -10.51 -26.66
C LEU A 11 30.76 -9.82 -25.74
N PRO A 12 29.56 -10.37 -25.64
CA PRO A 12 28.56 -9.87 -24.68
C PRO A 12 29.04 -10.17 -23.26
N LEU A 13 29.19 -9.13 -22.46
CA LEU A 13 29.50 -9.27 -21.04
C LEU A 13 28.21 -9.27 -20.25
N ASP A 14 27.99 -10.35 -19.49
CA ASP A 14 26.89 -10.43 -18.54
C ASP A 14 27.10 -9.38 -17.44
N ARG A 15 26.05 -8.65 -17.16
CA ARG A 15 26.05 -7.64 -16.10
C ARG A 15 24.97 -8.00 -15.09
N SER A 16 25.37 -8.17 -13.86
CA SER A 16 24.44 -8.33 -12.75
C SER A 16 24.71 -7.28 -11.67
N LEU A 17 23.66 -6.91 -10.96
CA LEU A 17 23.69 -5.99 -9.84
C LEU A 17 22.92 -6.62 -8.68
N ALA A 18 23.64 -6.98 -7.61
CA ALA A 18 23.03 -7.48 -6.39
C ALA A 18 22.66 -6.30 -5.47
N VAL A 19 21.39 -6.22 -5.12
CA VAL A 19 20.83 -5.14 -4.29
C VAL A 19 19.90 -5.69 -3.23
N PRO A 20 19.81 -5.03 -2.07
CA PRO A 20 18.81 -5.36 -1.07
C PRO A 20 17.42 -5.04 -1.60
N ALA A 21 16.45 -5.86 -1.24
CA ALA A 21 15.07 -5.72 -1.70
C ALA A 21 14.07 -6.03 -0.59
N LEU A 22 12.86 -5.59 -0.82
CA LEU A 22 11.68 -5.91 -0.02
C LEU A 22 10.64 -6.56 -0.92
N LEU A 23 10.16 -7.72 -0.53
CA LEU A 23 9.03 -8.38 -1.15
C LEU A 23 7.77 -7.94 -0.43
N THR A 24 6.79 -7.42 -1.15
CA THR A 24 5.48 -7.06 -0.62
C THR A 24 4.38 -7.66 -1.47
N HIS A 25 3.20 -7.84 -0.91
CA HIS A 25 2.05 -8.20 -1.72
C HIS A 25 1.58 -7.00 -2.56
N GLU A 26 1.23 -7.25 -3.82
CA GLU A 26 0.80 -6.18 -4.73
C GLU A 26 -0.52 -5.54 -4.28
N ARG A 27 -1.41 -6.35 -3.70
CA ARG A 27 -2.72 -5.90 -3.21
C ARG A 27 -3.04 -6.54 -1.88
N LEU A 28 -3.00 -5.73 -0.83
CA LEU A 28 -3.52 -6.03 0.50
C LEU A 28 -4.69 -5.11 0.80
N GLN A 29 -5.72 -5.66 1.42
CA GLN A 29 -6.80 -4.89 2.01
C GLN A 29 -6.72 -5.03 3.53
N TYR A 30 -6.48 -3.92 4.21
CA TYR A 30 -6.55 -3.87 5.66
C TYR A 30 -8.00 -3.70 6.08
N VAL A 31 -8.48 -4.64 6.89
CA VAL A 31 -9.83 -4.63 7.44
C VAL A 31 -9.76 -4.04 8.83
N GLY A 32 -10.13 -2.78 8.94
CA GLY A 32 -10.11 -2.04 10.19
C GLY A 32 -11.45 -1.36 10.49
N ALA A 33 -11.65 -0.97 11.74
CA ALA A 33 -12.81 -0.24 12.16
C ALA A 33 -12.68 1.25 11.75
N PRO A 34 -13.51 1.79 10.86
CA PRO A 34 -13.40 3.19 10.42
C PRO A 34 -13.76 4.18 11.54
N PHE A 35 -14.50 3.72 12.55
CA PHE A 35 -14.86 4.47 13.75
C PHE A 35 -14.81 3.55 14.96
N ALA A 36 -14.57 4.13 16.13
CA ALA A 36 -14.68 3.39 17.38
C ALA A 36 -16.11 2.86 17.58
N GLY A 37 -16.21 1.63 18.06
CA GLY A 37 -17.52 1.01 18.25
C GLY A 37 -17.42 -0.43 18.73
N ARG A 38 -18.55 -1.13 18.71
CA ARG A 38 -18.68 -2.52 19.12
C ARG A 38 -18.73 -3.43 17.88
N ILE A 39 -17.96 -4.51 17.88
CA ILE A 39 -17.99 -5.50 16.81
C ILE A 39 -19.31 -6.28 16.86
N VAL A 40 -20.05 -6.23 15.75
CA VAL A 40 -21.24 -7.07 15.54
C VAL A 40 -20.87 -8.32 14.75
N HIS A 41 -20.05 -8.15 13.72
CA HIS A 41 -19.54 -9.25 12.90
C HIS A 41 -18.02 -9.12 12.83
N ALA A 42 -17.32 -10.16 13.28
CA ALA A 42 -15.85 -10.22 13.25
C ALA A 42 -15.34 -10.75 11.89
N PRO A 43 -14.10 -10.38 11.49
CA PRO A 43 -13.51 -10.89 10.26
C PRO A 43 -13.40 -12.43 10.26
N PRO A 44 -13.43 -13.05 9.07
CA PRO A 44 -13.19 -14.48 8.92
C PRO A 44 -11.82 -14.90 9.48
N ALA A 45 -11.65 -16.18 9.79
CA ALA A 45 -10.39 -16.70 10.31
C ALA A 45 -9.27 -16.61 9.27
N ALA A 46 -8.00 -16.54 9.72
CA ALA A 46 -6.85 -16.62 8.85
C ALA A 46 -6.87 -17.93 8.02
N GLY A 47 -6.46 -17.83 6.75
CA GLY A 47 -6.53 -18.92 5.77
C GLY A 47 -7.88 -19.09 5.09
N GLN A 48 -8.93 -18.34 5.46
CA GLN A 48 -10.23 -18.46 4.80
C GLN A 48 -10.27 -17.63 3.51
N PRO A 49 -10.82 -18.19 2.40
CA PRO A 49 -11.05 -17.45 1.18
C PRO A 49 -12.23 -16.49 1.37
N VAL A 50 -12.15 -15.33 0.72
CA VAL A 50 -13.20 -14.31 0.70
C VAL A 50 -13.56 -13.95 -0.75
N VAL A 51 -14.82 -13.65 -1.00
CA VAL A 51 -15.30 -13.22 -2.32
C VAL A 51 -15.57 -11.73 -2.34
N ALA A 52 -15.51 -11.10 -3.52
CA ALA A 52 -15.80 -9.69 -3.66
C ALA A 52 -17.22 -9.36 -3.12
N GLY A 53 -17.33 -8.25 -2.36
CA GLY A 53 -18.58 -7.83 -1.73
C GLY A 53 -18.93 -8.57 -0.44
N GLN A 54 -18.19 -9.61 -0.06
CA GLN A 54 -18.42 -10.30 1.21
C GLN A 54 -18.18 -9.35 2.38
N VAL A 55 -19.12 -9.36 3.35
CA VAL A 55 -18.97 -8.59 4.59
C VAL A 55 -17.85 -9.20 5.42
N LEU A 56 -16.84 -8.37 5.74
CA LEU A 56 -15.68 -8.77 6.54
C LEU A 56 -15.80 -8.31 8.00
N LEU A 57 -16.31 -7.10 8.21
CA LEU A 57 -16.43 -6.51 9.53
C LEU A 57 -17.71 -5.66 9.58
N VAL A 58 -18.44 -5.76 10.68
CA VAL A 58 -19.54 -4.85 11.00
C VAL A 58 -19.29 -4.30 12.39
N VAL A 59 -19.23 -2.97 12.47
CA VAL A 59 -19.07 -2.25 13.73
C VAL A 59 -20.35 -1.49 14.02
N GLU A 60 -20.85 -1.60 15.22
CA GLU A 60 -21.96 -0.77 15.71
C GLU A 60 -21.40 0.44 16.45
N ASN A 61 -21.87 1.63 16.06
CA ASN A 61 -21.55 2.87 16.75
C ASN A 61 -22.86 3.54 17.20
N LEU A 62 -23.11 3.50 18.49
CA LEU A 62 -24.36 3.99 19.08
C LEU A 62 -24.55 5.49 18.84
N GLU A 63 -23.49 6.29 18.89
CA GLU A 63 -23.54 7.73 18.65
C GLU A 63 -24.01 8.05 17.22
N ARG A 64 -23.50 7.30 16.22
CA ARG A 64 -23.89 7.45 14.81
C ARG A 64 -25.34 7.03 14.56
N ASN A 65 -25.79 5.97 15.23
CA ASN A 65 -27.19 5.55 15.18
C ASN A 65 -28.10 6.63 15.77
N HIS A 66 -27.72 7.23 16.88
CA HIS A 66 -28.46 8.34 17.51
C HIS A 66 -28.47 9.60 16.64
N GLU A 67 -27.34 9.95 16.02
CA GLU A 67 -27.23 11.07 15.09
C GLU A 67 -28.22 10.91 13.92
N GLN A 68 -28.29 9.72 13.30
CA GLN A 68 -29.24 9.45 12.23
C GLN A 68 -30.68 9.55 12.72
N ALA A 69 -31.02 8.91 13.83
CA ALA A 69 -32.38 8.93 14.38
C ALA A 69 -32.84 10.36 14.69
N ARG A 70 -31.95 11.21 15.22
CA ARG A 70 -32.21 12.61 15.47
C ARG A 70 -32.52 13.39 14.19
N ILE A 71 -31.70 13.24 13.16
CA ILE A 71 -31.92 13.91 11.87
C ILE A 71 -33.24 13.48 11.24
N GLU A 72 -33.58 12.21 11.32
CA GLU A 72 -34.87 11.69 10.82
C GLU A 72 -36.05 12.27 11.58
N LEU A 73 -35.94 12.45 12.90
CA LEU A 73 -36.97 13.09 13.70
C LEU A 73 -37.15 14.57 13.35
N GLU A 74 -36.05 15.30 13.17
CA GLU A 74 -36.07 16.71 12.73
C GLU A 74 -36.71 16.87 11.35
N LEU A 75 -36.39 15.96 10.40
CA LEU A 75 -37.05 15.91 9.09
C LEU A 75 -38.55 15.68 9.18
N ARG A 76 -38.98 14.71 9.97
CA ARG A 76 -40.43 14.44 10.18
C ARG A 76 -41.14 15.67 10.78
N ARG A 77 -40.52 16.33 11.73
CA ARG A 77 -41.05 17.54 12.32
C ARG A 77 -41.19 18.69 11.33
N ASN A 78 -40.13 18.96 10.55
CA ASN A 78 -40.13 20.00 9.52
C ASN A 78 -41.24 19.75 8.48
N ARG A 79 -41.42 18.50 8.01
CA ARG A 79 -42.49 18.15 7.07
C ARG A 79 -43.88 18.31 7.65
N ALA A 80 -44.07 17.96 8.91
CA ALA A 80 -45.37 18.14 9.61
C ALA A 80 -45.71 19.64 9.75
N GLU A 81 -44.70 20.48 10.00
CA GLU A 81 -44.88 21.95 10.03
C GLU A 81 -45.20 22.51 8.65
N GLN A 82 -44.57 22.03 7.59
CA GLN A 82 -44.90 22.41 6.20
C GLN A 82 -46.36 22.07 5.87
N GLN A 83 -46.81 20.85 6.19
CA GLN A 83 -48.19 20.41 5.97
C GLN A 83 -49.20 21.25 6.76
N ALA A 84 -48.88 21.62 8.00
CA ALA A 84 -49.73 22.48 8.82
C ALA A 84 -49.87 23.91 8.25
N LEU A 85 -48.82 24.42 7.60
CA LEU A 85 -48.84 25.70 6.93
C LEU A 85 -49.67 25.70 5.66
N ASP A 86 -49.62 24.60 4.86
CA ASP A 86 -50.45 24.49 3.66
C ASP A 86 -51.94 24.56 3.97
N THR A 87 -52.34 24.12 5.18
CA THR A 87 -53.74 24.17 5.66
C THR A 87 -54.13 25.52 6.18
N ARG A 88 -53.19 26.38 6.62
CA ARG A 88 -53.46 27.64 7.29
C ARG A 88 -53.26 28.91 6.42
N GLY A 89 -52.69 28.77 5.20
CA GLY A 89 -52.51 29.87 4.28
C GLY A 89 -51.53 30.92 4.76
N SER A 90 -50.35 30.52 5.24
CA SER A 90 -49.42 31.42 5.90
C SER A 90 -48.35 32.08 4.96
N GLU A 91 -47.69 33.08 5.53
CA GLU A 91 -46.74 34.01 4.84
C GLU A 91 -45.57 33.28 4.14
N GLY A 92 -45.30 33.71 2.90
CA GLY A 92 -44.32 33.08 2.02
C GLY A 92 -42.85 33.08 2.51
N GLY A 93 -42.51 33.87 3.53
CA GLY A 93 -41.18 33.93 4.13
C GLY A 93 -40.84 32.68 4.99
N TYR A 94 -41.79 32.29 5.83
CA TYR A 94 -41.60 31.12 6.72
C TYR A 94 -41.59 29.79 5.93
N ARG A 95 -42.39 29.70 4.90
CA ARG A 95 -42.38 28.55 3.98
C ARG A 95 -41.02 28.39 3.32
N ARG A 96 -40.41 29.48 2.80
CA ARG A 96 -39.05 29.41 2.22
C ARG A 96 -38.01 28.97 3.24
N TRP A 97 -38.11 29.42 4.46
CA TRP A 97 -37.20 28.96 5.53
C TRP A 97 -37.34 27.47 5.80
N LEU A 98 -38.56 26.93 5.88
CA LEU A 98 -38.79 25.50 6.10
C LEU A 98 -38.26 24.64 4.91
N GLU A 99 -38.44 25.13 3.67
CA GLU A 99 -37.92 24.46 2.48
C GLU A 99 -36.37 24.45 2.47
N GLU A 100 -35.74 25.52 2.92
CA GLU A 100 -34.28 25.62 3.04
C GLU A 100 -33.76 24.69 4.16
N ASP A 101 -34.44 24.66 5.30
CA ASP A 101 -34.09 23.78 6.41
C ASP A 101 -34.29 22.31 6.03
N GLU A 102 -35.35 21.95 5.30
CA GLU A 102 -35.52 20.60 4.77
C GLU A 102 -34.36 20.16 3.86
N ARG A 103 -33.90 21.04 2.93
CA ARG A 103 -32.72 20.75 2.08
C ARG A 103 -31.48 20.51 2.92
N ARG A 104 -31.26 21.31 3.96
CA ARG A 104 -30.14 21.15 4.88
C ARG A 104 -30.21 19.83 5.63
N LEU A 105 -31.38 19.45 6.14
CA LEU A 105 -31.62 18.19 6.85
C LEU A 105 -31.47 16.98 5.94
N LEU A 106 -31.93 17.06 4.67
CA LEU A 106 -31.71 16.01 3.66
C LEU A 106 -30.23 15.80 3.38
N ALA A 107 -29.46 16.89 3.21
CA ALA A 107 -28.00 16.79 3.05
C ALA A 107 -27.29 16.24 4.31
N ALA A 108 -27.79 16.53 5.50
CA ALA A 108 -27.28 15.96 6.75
C ALA A 108 -27.59 14.47 6.85
N ARG A 109 -28.80 14.05 6.47
CA ARG A 109 -29.21 12.64 6.42
C ARG A 109 -28.33 11.83 5.47
N GLU A 110 -28.06 12.34 4.28
CA GLU A 110 -27.21 11.68 3.31
C GLU A 110 -25.80 11.45 3.86
N ARG A 111 -25.22 12.48 4.48
CA ARG A 111 -23.91 12.38 5.14
C ARG A 111 -23.90 11.37 6.28
N ALA A 112 -24.95 11.35 7.12
CA ALA A 112 -25.10 10.39 8.20
C ALA A 112 -25.23 8.96 7.66
N ALA A 113 -26.04 8.74 6.62
CA ALA A 113 -26.18 7.45 5.95
C ALA A 113 -24.86 6.95 5.37
N SER A 114 -24.09 7.83 4.70
CA SER A 114 -22.77 7.47 4.16
C SER A 114 -21.78 7.06 5.26
N ARG A 115 -21.81 7.71 6.42
CA ARG A 115 -20.98 7.34 7.58
C ARG A 115 -21.39 6.00 8.18
N LEU A 116 -22.69 5.70 8.24
CA LEU A 116 -23.18 4.40 8.70
C LEU A 116 -22.83 3.27 7.70
N ALA A 117 -22.90 3.54 6.41
CA ALA A 117 -22.48 2.58 5.40
C ALA A 117 -20.99 2.20 5.56
N GLN A 118 -20.13 3.10 6.01
CA GLN A 118 -18.72 2.84 6.29
C GLN A 118 -18.50 1.88 7.47
N LEU A 119 -19.48 1.72 8.38
CA LEU A 119 -19.39 0.75 9.48
C LEU A 119 -19.46 -0.70 9.03
N VAL A 120 -19.83 -0.94 7.80
CA VAL A 120 -19.82 -2.25 7.14
C VAL A 120 -18.63 -2.30 6.18
N VAL A 121 -17.60 -3.03 6.55
CA VAL A 121 -16.41 -3.22 5.73
C VAL A 121 -16.58 -4.48 4.91
N THR A 122 -16.45 -4.36 3.59
CA THR A 122 -16.58 -5.47 2.63
C THR A 122 -15.27 -5.74 1.91
N ALA A 123 -15.10 -6.95 1.39
CA ALA A 123 -14.00 -7.29 0.51
C ALA A 123 -14.14 -6.57 -0.83
N SER A 124 -13.14 -5.79 -1.23
CA SER A 124 -13.14 -5.06 -2.50
C SER A 124 -12.87 -5.96 -3.71
N ALA A 125 -12.20 -7.10 -3.49
CA ALA A 125 -11.92 -8.13 -4.49
C ALA A 125 -11.84 -9.50 -3.81
N PRO A 126 -11.91 -10.60 -4.58
CA PRO A 126 -11.70 -11.93 -4.02
C PRO A 126 -10.27 -12.08 -3.50
N GLY A 127 -10.08 -12.84 -2.43
CA GLY A 127 -8.79 -13.01 -1.80
C GLY A 127 -8.80 -14.05 -0.70
N GLU A 128 -7.80 -13.98 0.18
CA GLU A 128 -7.63 -14.85 1.34
C GLU A 128 -7.24 -14.01 2.56
N VAL A 129 -7.79 -14.32 3.71
CA VAL A 129 -7.41 -13.68 4.98
C VAL A 129 -6.03 -14.19 5.37
N VAL A 130 -5.00 -13.33 5.35
CA VAL A 130 -3.62 -13.69 5.70
C VAL A 130 -3.44 -13.65 7.21
N GLU A 131 -3.96 -12.61 7.84
CA GLU A 131 -3.80 -12.36 9.26
C GLU A 131 -5.12 -11.87 9.85
N ARG A 132 -5.40 -12.32 11.07
CA ARG A 132 -6.51 -11.85 11.88
C ARG A 132 -6.01 -11.61 13.30
N ALA A 133 -6.32 -10.46 13.87
CA ALA A 133 -6.11 -10.21 15.29
C ALA A 133 -6.93 -11.21 16.12
N ALA A 134 -6.23 -12.10 16.84
CA ALA A 134 -6.85 -13.25 17.53
C ALA A 134 -7.77 -12.84 18.69
N ASP A 135 -7.56 -11.64 19.24
CA ASP A 135 -8.17 -11.20 20.49
C ASP A 135 -9.58 -10.58 20.31
N PHE A 136 -10.08 -10.43 19.08
CA PHE A 136 -11.34 -9.75 18.82
C PHE A 136 -12.47 -10.71 18.45
N GLN A 137 -13.56 -10.61 19.24
CA GLN A 137 -14.78 -11.38 19.06
C GLN A 137 -15.99 -10.46 18.90
N PRO A 138 -17.12 -10.95 18.34
CA PRO A 138 -18.37 -10.22 18.37
C PRO A 138 -18.73 -9.83 19.80
N GLY A 139 -19.01 -8.54 20.01
CA GLY A 139 -19.28 -7.95 21.32
C GLY A 139 -18.14 -7.09 21.86
N ASP A 140 -16.92 -7.24 21.37
CA ASP A 140 -15.78 -6.44 21.84
C ASP A 140 -15.82 -5.01 21.29
N THR A 141 -15.13 -4.11 21.98
CA THR A 141 -14.99 -2.71 21.57
C THR A 141 -13.68 -2.51 20.85
N VAL A 142 -13.73 -1.78 19.73
CA VAL A 142 -12.56 -1.42 18.92
C VAL A 142 -12.40 0.08 18.83
N ALA A 143 -11.15 0.52 18.72
CA ALA A 143 -10.80 1.91 18.45
C ALA A 143 -10.96 2.23 16.95
N ALA A 144 -11.08 3.53 16.64
CA ALA A 144 -11.01 3.96 15.24
C ALA A 144 -9.65 3.61 14.63
N ASP A 145 -9.66 3.27 13.35
CA ASP A 145 -8.49 2.91 12.54
C ASP A 145 -7.70 1.67 13.03
N GLN A 146 -8.26 0.91 13.98
CA GLN A 146 -7.67 -0.33 14.44
C GLN A 146 -7.82 -1.42 13.38
N VAL A 147 -6.71 -1.96 12.88
CA VAL A 147 -6.69 -3.07 11.93
C VAL A 147 -6.98 -4.38 12.66
N LEU A 148 -7.97 -5.13 12.18
CA LEU A 148 -8.43 -6.40 12.75
C LEU A 148 -8.09 -7.61 11.89
N ALA A 149 -7.94 -7.41 10.59
CA ALA A 149 -7.52 -8.46 9.67
C ALA A 149 -6.85 -7.86 8.43
N THR A 150 -6.06 -8.68 7.76
CA THR A 150 -5.43 -8.36 6.47
C THR A 150 -5.87 -9.38 5.43
N VAL A 151 -6.42 -8.92 4.32
CA VAL A 151 -6.86 -9.74 3.20
C VAL A 151 -5.91 -9.55 2.03
N ARG A 152 -5.31 -10.65 1.56
CA ARG A 152 -4.51 -10.69 0.35
C ARG A 152 -5.42 -10.90 -0.86
N GLN A 153 -5.44 -9.93 -1.76
CA GLN A 153 -6.31 -9.95 -2.95
C GLN A 153 -5.60 -10.39 -4.23
N SER A 154 -4.27 -10.53 -4.17
CA SER A 154 -3.47 -10.96 -5.32
C SER A 154 -2.38 -11.94 -4.88
N ALA A 155 -2.16 -12.98 -5.67
CA ALA A 155 -0.99 -13.85 -5.51
C ALA A 155 0.30 -13.23 -6.07
N ARG A 156 0.22 -12.05 -6.67
CA ARG A 156 1.39 -11.34 -7.17
C ARG A 156 2.11 -10.62 -6.06
N LEU A 157 3.43 -10.71 -6.13
CA LEU A 157 4.34 -9.98 -5.27
C LEU A 157 4.89 -8.78 -6.02
N ARG A 158 5.10 -7.68 -5.30
CA ARG A 158 5.89 -6.55 -5.77
C ARG A 158 7.24 -6.59 -5.09
N VAL A 159 8.28 -6.53 -5.90
CA VAL A 159 9.66 -6.48 -5.45
C VAL A 159 10.12 -5.04 -5.50
N HIS A 160 10.59 -4.52 -4.39
CA HIS A 160 11.21 -3.20 -4.25
C HIS A 160 12.71 -3.40 -4.07
N ALA A 161 13.49 -3.22 -5.13
CA ALA A 161 14.95 -3.36 -5.11
C ALA A 161 15.58 -1.97 -4.92
N TYR A 162 16.36 -1.80 -3.85
CA TYR A 162 16.92 -0.51 -3.46
C TYR A 162 18.32 -0.33 -4.05
N VAL A 163 18.38 0.44 -5.12
CA VAL A 163 19.61 0.70 -5.88
C VAL A 163 20.24 2.01 -5.44
N GLN A 164 21.53 2.03 -5.12
CA GLN A 164 22.25 3.28 -4.84
C GLN A 164 22.21 4.21 -6.06
N ASP A 165 22.04 5.51 -5.83
CA ASP A 165 21.82 6.50 -6.89
C ASP A 165 22.95 6.49 -7.96
N ARG A 166 24.19 6.30 -7.55
CA ARG A 166 25.33 6.16 -8.46
C ARG A 166 25.22 4.96 -9.41
N ALA A 167 24.61 3.87 -8.97
CA ALA A 167 24.35 2.69 -9.78
C ALA A 167 23.03 2.83 -10.54
N GLY A 168 22.01 3.46 -9.92
CA GLY A 168 20.71 3.73 -10.50
C GLY A 168 20.75 4.67 -11.70
N ALA A 169 21.62 5.70 -11.68
CA ALA A 169 21.84 6.59 -12.82
C ALA A 169 22.35 5.86 -14.09
N ARG A 170 22.83 4.62 -13.93
CA ARG A 170 23.29 3.73 -15.03
C ARG A 170 22.32 2.60 -15.32
N LEU A 171 21.25 2.49 -14.55
CA LEU A 171 20.24 1.45 -14.67
C LEU A 171 19.11 1.98 -15.56
N ASP A 172 19.00 1.41 -16.75
CA ASP A 172 17.78 1.59 -17.53
C ASP A 172 16.78 0.50 -17.09
N ALA A 173 15.63 0.93 -16.57
CA ALA A 173 14.61 0.01 -16.12
C ALA A 173 14.14 -0.96 -17.21
N ARG A 174 14.26 -0.57 -18.47
CA ARG A 174 13.92 -1.40 -19.64
C ARG A 174 15.00 -2.41 -20.01
N ALA A 175 16.23 -2.21 -19.55
CA ALA A 175 17.36 -3.11 -19.83
C ALA A 175 17.44 -4.27 -18.83
N VAL A 176 16.62 -4.32 -17.79
CA VAL A 176 16.56 -5.42 -16.84
C VAL A 176 15.55 -6.45 -17.36
N VAL A 177 16.05 -7.61 -17.75
CA VAL A 177 15.23 -8.68 -18.36
C VAL A 177 14.80 -9.70 -17.34
N THR A 178 15.71 -10.10 -16.45
CA THR A 178 15.46 -11.11 -15.42
C THR A 178 16.05 -10.68 -14.08
N ALA A 179 15.44 -11.15 -13.01
CA ALA A 179 15.91 -10.97 -11.65
C ALA A 179 16.01 -12.33 -10.95
N ARG A 180 17.06 -12.50 -10.16
CA ARG A 180 17.19 -13.66 -9.25
C ARG A 180 16.87 -13.20 -7.85
N LEU A 181 15.86 -13.83 -7.26
CA LEU A 181 15.40 -13.54 -5.91
C LEU A 181 16.05 -14.53 -4.94
N HIS A 182 16.70 -13.99 -3.92
CA HIS A 182 17.15 -14.73 -2.75
C HIS A 182 16.38 -14.21 -1.55
N ALA A 183 15.44 -14.97 -1.03
CA ALA A 183 14.80 -14.62 0.22
C ALA A 183 15.85 -14.69 1.35
N TRP A 184 15.68 -13.83 2.36
CA TRP A 184 16.58 -13.80 3.52
C TRP A 184 16.53 -15.10 4.33
N ASP A 185 15.42 -15.80 4.24
CA ASP A 185 15.26 -17.13 4.82
C ASP A 185 15.95 -18.17 3.93
N ARG A 186 16.90 -18.91 4.51
CA ARG A 186 17.75 -19.89 3.82
C ARG A 186 17.00 -21.09 3.24
N ASP A 187 15.77 -21.29 3.65
CA ASP A 187 14.94 -22.44 3.22
C ASP A 187 14.21 -22.21 1.88
N LEU A 188 14.29 -21.00 1.33
CA LEU A 188 13.70 -20.70 0.03
C LEU A 188 14.75 -20.82 -1.08
N PRO A 189 14.45 -21.59 -2.16
CA PRO A 189 15.36 -21.72 -3.29
C PRO A 189 15.52 -20.37 -4.00
N MET A 190 16.69 -20.20 -4.65
CA MET A 190 16.90 -19.09 -5.58
C MET A 190 15.90 -19.19 -6.74
N LEU A 191 15.13 -18.14 -6.96
CA LEU A 191 14.12 -18.08 -7.99
C LEU A 191 14.54 -17.07 -9.07
N GLU A 192 14.59 -17.52 -10.31
CA GLU A 192 14.79 -16.64 -11.47
C GLU A 192 13.42 -16.25 -12.03
N VAL A 193 13.18 -14.96 -12.13
CA VAL A 193 11.87 -14.39 -12.49
C VAL A 193 12.02 -13.35 -13.58
N PRO A 194 11.09 -13.28 -14.52
CA PRO A 194 11.03 -12.18 -15.48
C PRO A 194 10.66 -10.88 -14.77
N VAL A 195 11.27 -9.78 -15.21
CA VAL A 195 10.92 -8.44 -14.70
C VAL A 195 9.77 -7.88 -15.53
N VAL A 196 8.64 -7.65 -14.88
CA VAL A 196 7.43 -7.12 -15.51
C VAL A 196 7.03 -5.83 -14.79
N ASP A 197 6.54 -4.84 -15.55
CA ASP A 197 6.09 -3.54 -15.00
C ASP A 197 7.16 -2.83 -14.14
N ALA A 198 8.39 -2.84 -14.62
CA ALA A 198 9.51 -2.21 -13.93
C ALA A 198 9.36 -0.67 -13.86
N ARG A 199 9.57 -0.13 -12.67
CA ARG A 199 9.56 1.32 -12.42
C ARG A 199 10.77 1.69 -11.59
N LEU A 200 11.35 2.85 -11.89
CA LEU A 200 12.45 3.41 -11.12
C LEU A 200 11.98 4.76 -10.55
N THR A 201 11.95 4.86 -9.23
CA THR A 201 11.50 6.07 -8.53
C THR A 201 12.53 6.49 -7.50
N PRO A 202 12.75 7.82 -7.30
CA PRO A 202 13.60 8.29 -6.21
C PRO A 202 13.05 7.82 -4.86
N LEU A 203 13.95 7.45 -3.96
CA LEU A 203 13.60 6.95 -2.65
C LEU A 203 14.02 7.96 -1.58
N ASP A 204 13.05 8.55 -0.90
CA ASP A 204 13.31 9.44 0.24
C ASP A 204 13.38 8.67 1.56
N ARG A 205 12.52 7.62 1.71
CA ARG A 205 12.41 6.82 2.93
C ARG A 205 12.13 5.35 2.60
N LEU A 206 12.69 4.46 3.43
CA LEU A 206 12.37 3.03 3.35
C LEU A 206 11.12 2.70 4.16
N ALA A 207 10.23 1.94 3.55
CA ALA A 207 9.01 1.46 4.22
C ALA A 207 9.31 0.40 5.31
N ALA A 208 10.41 -0.35 5.18
CA ALA A 208 10.74 -1.43 6.10
C ALA A 208 12.01 -1.14 6.92
N HIS A 209 11.85 -1.06 8.23
CA HIS A 209 12.96 -0.89 9.18
C HIS A 209 13.94 -2.07 9.15
N ALA A 210 13.49 -3.28 8.81
CA ALA A 210 14.31 -4.49 8.72
C ALA A 210 15.49 -4.39 7.73
N LEU A 211 15.45 -3.46 6.78
CA LEU A 211 16.54 -3.25 5.82
C LEU A 211 17.66 -2.36 6.36
N TYR A 212 17.46 -1.67 7.48
CA TYR A 212 18.50 -0.83 8.07
C TYR A 212 19.47 -1.64 8.93
N ASP A 213 20.73 -1.20 8.96
CA ASP A 213 21.82 -1.79 9.74
C ASP A 213 21.51 -1.93 11.23
N ARG A 214 20.80 -0.97 11.82
CA ARG A 214 20.36 -1.02 13.23
C ARG A 214 19.44 -2.21 13.54
N TYR A 215 18.79 -2.77 12.54
CA TYR A 215 17.90 -3.92 12.66
C TYR A 215 18.46 -5.17 11.95
N GLY A 216 19.78 -5.16 11.66
CA GLY A 216 20.47 -6.27 11.01
C GLY A 216 20.40 -6.24 9.47
N GLY A 217 19.86 -5.19 8.88
CA GLY A 217 19.78 -5.00 7.43
C GLY A 217 21.07 -4.46 6.80
N PRO A 218 21.16 -4.48 5.47
CA PRO A 218 22.35 -4.06 4.73
C PRO A 218 22.48 -2.55 4.50
N MET A 219 21.49 -1.74 4.86
CA MET A 219 21.43 -0.32 4.55
C MET A 219 21.76 0.53 5.76
N VAL A 220 22.74 1.43 5.62
CA VAL A 220 23.11 2.34 6.71
C VAL A 220 22.04 3.41 6.92
N ALA A 221 21.55 3.50 8.15
CA ALA A 221 20.51 4.44 8.54
C ALA A 221 21.08 5.69 9.22
N VAL A 222 20.45 6.83 8.96
CA VAL A 222 20.66 8.08 9.68
C VAL A 222 19.34 8.54 10.30
N ALA A 223 19.36 8.88 11.58
CA ALA A 223 18.19 9.42 12.25
C ALA A 223 17.81 10.79 11.67
N GLU A 224 16.54 10.99 11.37
CA GLU A 224 16.03 12.29 10.96
C GLU A 224 16.04 13.26 12.15
N ARG A 225 16.49 14.49 11.92
CA ARG A 225 16.39 15.55 12.93
C ARG A 225 14.92 15.96 13.08
N PRO A 226 14.40 16.05 14.31
CA PRO A 226 13.03 16.51 14.52
C PRO A 226 12.89 17.95 13.97
N GLY A 227 11.94 18.14 13.04
CA GLY A 227 11.60 19.45 12.47
C GLY A 227 11.62 19.59 10.95
N GLN A 228 12.08 18.61 10.20
CA GLN A 228 12.02 18.64 8.72
C GLN A 228 10.90 17.72 8.20
N GLY A 229 9.71 18.28 8.02
CA GLY A 229 8.67 17.72 7.13
C GLY A 229 8.10 16.34 7.47
N ALA A 230 8.09 15.96 8.72
CA ALA A 230 7.59 14.66 9.13
C ALA A 230 6.07 14.57 9.16
N SER A 231 5.46 14.19 8.04
CA SER A 231 4.19 13.47 8.15
C SER A 231 4.50 12.06 8.65
N PRO A 232 3.82 11.57 9.70
CA PRO A 232 4.03 10.20 10.14
C PRO A 232 3.69 9.25 8.99
N PRO A 233 4.54 8.25 8.70
CA PRO A 233 4.19 7.23 7.74
C PRO A 233 2.96 6.50 8.27
N ALA A 234 1.95 6.30 7.42
CA ALA A 234 0.91 5.33 7.65
C ALA A 234 1.58 3.95 7.62
N VAL A 235 2.02 3.45 8.75
CA VAL A 235 2.70 2.16 8.84
C VAL A 235 1.98 1.25 9.78
N ALA A 236 1.40 0.24 9.19
CA ALA A 236 1.05 -1.01 9.81
C ALA A 236 2.31 -1.83 10.12
N SER A 237 3.18 -1.40 11.00
CA SER A 237 4.18 -2.28 11.60
C SER A 237 4.58 -1.70 12.95
N GLY A 238 4.22 -2.43 14.01
CA GLY A 238 4.30 -2.07 15.40
C GLY A 238 5.71 -1.80 15.98
N LEU A 239 6.66 -1.35 15.18
CA LEU A 239 7.97 -0.92 15.61
C LEU A 239 8.01 0.61 15.59
N ALA A 240 7.57 1.21 16.69
CA ALA A 240 7.70 2.64 16.95
C ALA A 240 9.19 2.99 17.17
N GLY A 241 9.90 3.23 16.06
CA GLY A 241 11.26 3.78 16.09
C GLY A 241 11.29 5.22 15.57
N PRO A 242 12.35 5.99 15.83
CA PRO A 242 12.53 7.31 15.24
C PRO A 242 12.55 7.18 13.70
N PRO A 243 12.03 8.19 12.96
CA PRO A 243 12.07 8.17 11.52
C PRO A 243 13.52 8.07 11.03
N LEU A 244 13.77 7.04 10.23
CA LEU A 244 15.09 6.72 9.68
C LEU A 244 15.07 6.95 8.16
N ARG A 245 16.18 7.48 7.65
CA ARG A 245 16.41 7.58 6.20
C ARG A 245 17.71 6.87 5.83
N PRO A 246 17.85 6.37 4.60
CA PRO A 246 19.13 5.84 4.14
C PRO A 246 20.18 6.96 4.14
N ARG A 247 21.42 6.61 4.51
CA ARG A 247 22.54 7.56 4.52
C ARG A 247 22.86 8.07 3.12
N ASP A 248 22.86 7.17 2.15
CA ASP A 248 23.13 7.45 0.75
C ASP A 248 21.80 7.57 -0.01
N ALA A 249 21.78 8.36 -1.07
CA ALA A 249 20.65 8.45 -1.95
C ALA A 249 20.41 7.11 -2.68
N HIS A 250 19.18 6.64 -2.65
CA HIS A 250 18.76 5.40 -3.29
C HIS A 250 17.60 5.64 -4.22
N GLN A 251 17.44 4.74 -5.16
CA GLN A 251 16.27 4.65 -6.03
C GLN A 251 15.56 3.33 -5.77
N ASP A 252 14.24 3.34 -5.78
CA ASP A 252 13.41 2.15 -5.72
C ASP A 252 13.16 1.63 -7.14
N PHE A 253 13.77 0.50 -7.46
CA PHE A 253 13.49 -0.26 -8.66
C PHE A 253 12.42 -1.29 -8.33
N SER A 254 11.17 -1.00 -8.65
CA SER A 254 10.05 -1.88 -8.35
C SER A 254 9.54 -2.62 -9.58
N PHE A 255 9.19 -3.89 -9.41
CA PHE A 255 8.61 -4.73 -10.46
C PHE A 255 7.68 -5.79 -9.86
N SER A 256 6.75 -6.30 -10.67
CA SER A 256 5.78 -7.30 -10.25
C SER A 256 6.24 -8.70 -10.64
N VAL A 257 5.97 -9.67 -9.77
CA VAL A 257 6.33 -11.08 -9.95
C VAL A 257 5.13 -11.96 -9.62
N ASP A 258 4.85 -12.93 -10.48
CA ASP A 258 3.76 -13.89 -10.27
C ASP A 258 4.34 -15.20 -9.68
N LEU A 259 4.32 -15.30 -8.35
CA LEU A 259 4.84 -16.44 -7.60
C LEU A 259 3.84 -16.84 -6.49
N PRO A 260 2.74 -17.51 -6.83
CA PRO A 260 1.68 -17.80 -5.85
C PRO A 260 2.15 -18.66 -4.68
N ALA A 261 3.02 -19.63 -4.92
CA ALA A 261 3.58 -20.48 -3.86
C ALA A 261 4.45 -19.70 -2.87
N LEU A 262 5.22 -18.73 -3.36
CA LEU A 262 6.02 -17.84 -2.53
C LEU A 262 5.14 -16.82 -1.80
N ALA A 263 4.17 -16.24 -2.50
CA ALA A 263 3.22 -15.30 -1.91
C ALA A 263 2.42 -15.89 -0.74
N ALA A 264 2.12 -17.20 -0.78
CA ALA A 264 1.44 -17.88 0.32
C ALA A 264 2.32 -18.01 1.59
N ARG A 265 3.65 -17.96 1.45
CA ARG A 265 4.62 -18.16 2.55
C ARG A 265 5.19 -16.86 3.11
N ILE A 266 5.08 -15.76 2.36
CA ILE A 266 5.61 -14.46 2.76
C ILE A 266 4.55 -13.74 3.62
N PRO A 267 4.94 -13.19 4.78
CA PRO A 267 4.10 -12.26 5.54
C PRO A 267 3.85 -10.98 4.73
N GLU A 268 3.26 -9.93 5.32
CA GLU A 268 2.97 -8.65 4.65
C GLU A 268 4.16 -8.08 3.87
N ALA A 269 5.37 -8.20 4.45
CA ALA A 269 6.62 -7.79 3.82
C ALA A 269 7.78 -8.68 4.28
N ALA A 270 8.62 -9.09 3.34
CA ALA A 270 9.82 -9.90 3.63
C ALA A 270 11.06 -9.30 2.99
N PRO A 271 12.17 -9.13 3.74
CA PRO A 271 13.44 -8.71 3.18
C PRO A 271 14.01 -9.81 2.27
N ALA A 272 14.71 -9.38 1.21
CA ALA A 272 15.32 -10.26 0.24
C ALA A 272 16.57 -9.63 -0.38
N TRP A 273 17.35 -10.44 -1.08
CA TRP A 273 18.36 -9.97 -2.00
C TRP A 273 17.92 -10.23 -3.43
N VAL A 274 18.15 -9.26 -4.30
CA VAL A 274 17.81 -9.37 -5.71
C VAL A 274 19.06 -9.13 -6.55
N GLU A 275 19.37 -10.08 -7.41
CA GLU A 275 20.37 -9.93 -8.45
C GLU A 275 19.65 -9.56 -9.75
N LEU A 276 19.74 -8.29 -10.13
CA LEU A 276 19.19 -7.78 -11.38
C LEU A 276 20.16 -8.13 -12.53
N ARG A 277 19.66 -8.84 -13.54
CA ARG A 277 20.40 -9.15 -14.76
C ARG A 277 20.02 -8.17 -15.85
N LEU A 278 21.02 -7.44 -16.30
CA LEU A 278 20.89 -6.49 -17.40
C LEU A 278 21.17 -7.17 -18.74
N GLU A 279 20.62 -6.60 -19.80
CA GLU A 279 21.00 -7.02 -21.15
C GLU A 279 22.53 -7.00 -21.33
N PRO A 280 23.09 -8.08 -21.90
CA PRO A 280 24.51 -8.16 -22.15
C PRO A 280 24.94 -7.08 -23.18
N VAL A 281 25.91 -6.28 -22.81
CA VAL A 281 26.42 -5.19 -23.67
C VAL A 281 27.84 -5.51 -24.12
N SER A 282 28.12 -5.43 -25.43
CA SER A 282 29.46 -5.60 -25.92
C SER A 282 30.41 -4.46 -25.49
N LEU A 283 31.68 -4.76 -25.29
CA LEU A 283 32.73 -3.77 -24.96
C LEU A 283 32.77 -2.62 -25.98
N ALA A 284 32.53 -2.88 -27.26
CA ALA A 284 32.48 -1.87 -28.31
C ALA A 284 31.38 -0.82 -28.04
N ARG A 285 30.16 -1.26 -27.69
CA ARG A 285 29.06 -0.37 -27.39
C ARG A 285 29.31 0.47 -26.12
N ARG A 286 29.98 -0.12 -25.14
CA ARG A 286 30.37 0.56 -23.91
C ARG A 286 31.41 1.65 -24.14
N PHE A 287 32.34 1.43 -25.05
CA PHE A 287 33.34 2.42 -25.44
C PHE A 287 32.72 3.57 -26.24
N LEU A 288 31.79 3.26 -27.13
CA LEU A 288 30.98 4.26 -27.84
C LEU A 288 30.14 5.15 -26.90
N ASP A 289 29.46 4.54 -25.97
CA ASP A 289 28.64 5.27 -24.97
C ASP A 289 29.50 6.16 -24.04
N PHE A 290 30.74 5.72 -23.74
CA PHE A 290 31.68 6.51 -22.96
C PHE A 290 32.20 7.72 -23.78
N THR A 291 32.60 7.51 -25.04
CA THR A 291 33.09 8.61 -25.89
C THR A 291 32.02 9.64 -26.22
N VAL A 292 30.78 9.22 -26.45
CA VAL A 292 29.67 10.15 -26.71
C VAL A 292 29.36 10.99 -25.47
N ARG A 293 29.43 10.43 -24.25
CA ARG A 293 29.22 11.18 -23.00
C ARG A 293 30.35 12.16 -22.68
N GLU A 294 31.58 11.82 -23.02
CA GLU A 294 32.75 12.71 -22.81
C GLU A 294 32.73 13.90 -23.80
N LEU A 295 32.20 13.68 -25.00
CA LEU A 295 32.05 14.71 -26.05
C LEU A 295 30.82 15.61 -25.85
N SER A 296 29.87 15.22 -24.98
CA SER A 296 28.64 15.98 -24.67
C SER A 296 28.73 16.77 -23.37
N ARG A 297 29.88 16.76 -22.72
CA ARG A 297 30.24 17.62 -21.57
C ARG A 297 31.11 18.79 -22.01
#